data_0996d509f935c44ed3d593c3c268a9c9
#
_entry.id   0996d509f935c44ed3d593c3c268a9c9
#
_cell.length_a   1.000
_cell.length_b   1.000
_cell.length_c   1.000
_cell.angle_alpha   90.00
_cell.angle_beta   90.00
_cell.angle_gamma   90.00
#
_symmetry.space_group_name_H-M   'P 1'
#
loop_
_entity.id
_entity.type
_entity.pdbx_description
1 polymer ?
#
loop_
_entity_poly.entity_id
_entity_poly.type
_entity_poly.pdbx_seq_one_letter_code
_entity_poly.pdbx_strand_id
1 'polypeptide(L)'
;MRIPFPVEPATFLERPNRFVIHARLHASGAQVRAHCPDPGRLRELLIAGATVYVNKADNPDRRTPYTLRFIEHPANGQLISLNTQLPNDLFAEGLTDGFFAPFVGYTKYKREVVLPHSAPIHPNQNQSKSVAIVPNHTNLRPSPALSKGVSSRIDFRLSTEDGAVCWVETKSATLVHDDGRAYFPDAPTLRGRRHVEELEYLALSGARAALVFIIQRPDAISIAPNRETDPDFADALGRARARGVELYAYTCGVTTSRVWLEREVPVMLNNANHKDTKTRRKNN
;
A
#
# COMPACT_ATOMS: atom_id res chain seq x y z
N MET A 1 12.98 3.60 9.51
CA MET A 1 12.34 3.60 10.84
C MET A 1 12.91 2.48 11.71
N ARG A 2 13.25 2.72 12.98
CA ARG A 2 13.64 1.66 13.95
C ARG A 2 12.40 0.92 14.44
N ILE A 3 12.56 -0.39 14.70
CA ILE A 3 11.56 -1.21 15.39
C ILE A 3 11.80 -1.07 16.89
N PRO A 4 10.85 -0.49 17.65
CA PRO A 4 11.10 -0.06 19.04
C PRO A 4 10.96 -1.17 20.08
N PHE A 5 10.73 -2.41 19.65
CA PHE A 5 10.49 -3.56 20.53
C PHE A 5 11.31 -4.77 20.08
N PRO A 6 11.68 -5.67 20.99
CA PRO A 6 12.31 -6.94 20.63
C PRO A 6 11.31 -7.86 19.91
N VAL A 7 11.82 -8.64 18.98
CA VAL A 7 11.06 -9.70 18.32
C VAL A 7 11.71 -11.05 18.60
N GLU A 8 10.89 -12.09 18.70
CA GLU A 8 11.31 -13.46 18.95
C GLU A 8 11.03 -14.31 17.71
N PRO A 9 11.98 -15.16 17.26
CA PRO A 9 11.73 -16.10 16.19
C PRO A 9 10.80 -17.23 16.65
N ALA A 10 9.91 -17.63 15.75
CA ALA A 10 8.94 -18.70 15.98
C ALA A 10 8.66 -19.44 14.67
N THR A 11 8.22 -20.69 14.77
CA THR A 11 7.74 -21.46 13.62
C THR A 11 6.24 -21.22 13.45
N PHE A 12 5.82 -20.78 12.28
CA PHE A 12 4.41 -20.66 11.93
C PHE A 12 3.76 -22.06 11.87
N LEU A 13 2.61 -22.20 12.49
CA LEU A 13 1.85 -23.46 12.53
C LEU A 13 0.62 -23.38 11.63
N GLU A 14 -0.27 -22.43 11.91
CA GLU A 14 -1.53 -22.27 11.19
C GLU A 14 -2.10 -20.84 11.32
N ARG A 15 -3.05 -20.51 10.45
CA ARG A 15 -3.80 -19.24 10.46
C ARG A 15 -5.29 -19.52 10.55
N PRO A 16 -5.87 -19.62 11.78
CA PRO A 16 -7.29 -19.93 11.98
C PRO A 16 -8.23 -18.92 11.35
N ASN A 17 -7.82 -17.65 11.27
CA ASN A 17 -8.54 -16.59 10.58
C ASN A 17 -7.57 -15.48 10.16
N ARG A 18 -8.08 -14.48 9.37
CA ARG A 18 -7.22 -13.41 8.80
C ARG A 18 -6.46 -12.56 9.83
N PHE A 19 -6.83 -12.59 11.10
CA PHE A 19 -6.25 -11.73 12.14
C PHE A 19 -5.45 -12.48 13.20
N VAL A 20 -5.39 -13.81 13.14
CA VAL A 20 -4.74 -14.64 14.15
C VAL A 20 -3.91 -15.72 13.51
N ILE A 21 -2.70 -15.88 14.01
CA ILE A 21 -1.85 -17.03 13.72
C ILE A 21 -1.54 -17.80 15.02
N HIS A 22 -1.23 -19.07 14.87
CA HIS A 22 -0.56 -19.89 15.89
C HIS A 22 0.89 -20.09 15.46
N ALA A 23 1.81 -19.95 16.41
CA ALA A 23 3.23 -20.13 16.18
C ALA A 23 3.88 -20.80 17.40
N ARG A 24 5.03 -21.46 17.20
CA ARG A 24 5.83 -22.07 18.25
C ARG A 24 7.12 -21.28 18.43
N LEU A 25 7.31 -20.68 19.60
CA LEU A 25 8.52 -19.93 19.93
C LEU A 25 9.75 -20.84 19.89
N HIS A 26 10.84 -20.36 19.27
CA HIS A 26 12.06 -21.17 19.18
C HIS A 26 12.76 -21.31 20.54
N ALA A 27 12.76 -20.26 21.37
CA ALA A 27 13.48 -20.26 22.65
C ALA A 27 12.84 -21.19 23.69
N SER A 28 11.49 -21.23 23.77
CA SER A 28 10.78 -21.96 24.83
C SER A 28 10.04 -23.21 24.33
N GLY A 29 9.86 -23.36 23.03
CA GLY A 29 8.98 -24.38 22.44
C GLY A 29 7.48 -24.12 22.67
N ALA A 30 7.11 -23.07 23.38
CA ALA A 30 5.73 -22.77 23.71
C ALA A 30 4.92 -22.39 22.46
N GLN A 31 3.71 -22.91 22.37
CA GLN A 31 2.76 -22.49 21.34
C GLN A 31 2.05 -21.22 21.79
N VAL A 32 2.03 -20.21 20.90
CA VAL A 32 1.46 -18.89 21.17
C VAL A 32 0.44 -18.49 20.11
N ARG A 33 -0.48 -17.61 20.50
CA ARG A 33 -1.40 -16.92 19.59
C ARG A 33 -0.87 -15.52 19.32
N ALA A 34 -0.71 -15.17 18.06
CA ALA A 34 -0.28 -13.84 17.65
C ALA A 34 -1.35 -13.17 16.77
N HIS A 35 -1.53 -11.86 16.97
CA HIS A 35 -2.28 -11.02 16.06
C HIS A 35 -1.53 -10.90 14.73
N CYS A 36 -2.21 -11.11 13.61
CA CYS A 36 -1.71 -10.85 12.28
C CYS A 36 -2.24 -9.47 11.82
N PRO A 37 -1.42 -8.42 11.74
CA PRO A 37 -1.88 -7.08 11.38
C PRO A 37 -2.21 -6.95 9.89
N ASP A 38 -1.67 -7.81 9.04
CA ASP A 38 -1.99 -7.85 7.62
C ASP A 38 -3.21 -8.77 7.38
N PRO A 39 -4.37 -8.18 6.95
CA PRO A 39 -5.59 -8.95 6.68
C PRO A 39 -5.56 -9.68 5.33
N GLY A 40 -4.51 -9.47 4.52
CA GLY A 40 -4.29 -10.11 3.23
C GLY A 40 -4.27 -11.63 3.31
N ARG A 41 -4.27 -12.29 2.15
CA ARG A 41 -4.28 -13.76 2.10
C ARG A 41 -2.95 -14.36 2.54
N LEU A 42 -1.84 -13.76 2.14
CA LEU A 42 -0.46 -14.16 2.50
C LEU A 42 -0.19 -15.68 2.30
N ARG A 43 -0.79 -16.27 1.27
CA ARG A 43 -0.73 -17.74 1.07
C ARG A 43 0.66 -18.23 0.71
N GLU A 44 1.41 -17.39 0.00
CA GLU A 44 2.79 -17.65 -0.43
C GLU A 44 3.80 -17.49 0.71
N LEU A 45 3.41 -16.83 1.80
CA LEU A 45 4.25 -16.53 2.95
C LEU A 45 3.92 -17.42 4.15
N LEU A 46 2.65 -17.48 4.56
CA LEU A 46 2.20 -18.21 5.74
C LEU A 46 2.03 -19.70 5.43
N ILE A 47 3.14 -20.35 5.12
CA ILE A 47 3.25 -21.79 4.88
C ILE A 47 3.69 -22.45 6.19
N ALA A 48 3.03 -23.56 6.60
CA ALA A 48 3.38 -24.26 7.83
C ALA A 48 4.88 -24.61 7.87
N GLY A 49 5.55 -24.30 8.98
CA GLY A 49 6.99 -24.43 9.12
C GLY A 49 7.81 -23.18 8.81
N ALA A 50 7.22 -22.16 8.20
CA ALA A 50 7.92 -20.89 7.92
C ALA A 50 8.38 -20.20 9.21
N THR A 51 9.54 -19.56 9.17
CA THR A 51 10.04 -18.72 10.28
C THR A 51 9.30 -17.39 10.31
N VAL A 52 8.69 -17.09 11.44
CA VAL A 52 8.02 -15.82 11.71
C VAL A 52 8.67 -15.13 12.92
N TYR A 53 8.52 -13.82 12.99
CA TYR A 53 9.00 -13.03 14.12
C TYR A 53 7.82 -12.37 14.81
N VAL A 54 7.66 -12.62 16.07
CA VAL A 54 6.58 -12.09 16.89
C VAL A 54 7.13 -11.21 18.01
N ASN A 55 6.41 -10.18 18.40
CA ASN A 55 6.69 -9.46 19.65
C ASN A 55 5.58 -9.68 20.66
N LYS A 56 5.96 -9.75 21.93
CA LYS A 56 5.01 -9.79 23.04
C LYS A 56 4.29 -8.44 23.13
N ALA A 57 2.98 -8.47 23.35
CA ALA A 57 2.19 -7.26 23.54
C ALA A 57 2.40 -6.71 24.95
N ASP A 58 2.43 -5.39 25.07
CA ASP A 58 2.58 -4.71 26.37
C ASP A 58 1.35 -4.87 27.25
N ASN A 59 0.16 -4.93 26.66
CA ASN A 59 -1.09 -5.17 27.39
C ASN A 59 -1.29 -6.70 27.62
N PRO A 60 -1.20 -7.17 28.88
CA PRO A 60 -1.36 -8.59 29.23
C PRO A 60 -2.78 -9.12 29.00
N ASP A 61 -3.80 -8.24 28.98
CA ASP A 61 -5.22 -8.65 28.84
C ASP A 61 -5.63 -8.88 27.39
N ARG A 62 -4.71 -8.70 26.43
CA ARG A 62 -5.00 -8.97 25.02
C ARG A 62 -5.26 -10.46 24.78
N ARG A 63 -6.34 -10.74 24.00
CA ARG A 63 -6.68 -12.10 23.55
C ARG A 63 -5.58 -12.76 22.71
N THR A 64 -4.71 -11.96 22.08
CA THR A 64 -3.51 -12.36 21.35
C THR A 64 -2.30 -11.75 22.04
N PRO A 65 -1.61 -12.49 22.92
CA PRO A 65 -0.47 -11.97 23.70
C PRO A 65 0.72 -11.56 22.84
N TYR A 66 0.77 -11.98 21.60
CA TYR A 66 1.81 -11.65 20.63
C TYR A 66 1.24 -10.96 19.40
N THR A 67 2.12 -10.27 18.64
CA THR A 67 1.83 -9.68 17.33
C THR A 67 2.87 -10.17 16.34
N LEU A 68 2.43 -10.70 15.20
CA LEU A 68 3.28 -11.03 14.05
C LEU A 68 3.85 -9.74 13.44
N ARG A 69 5.16 -9.68 13.24
CA ARG A 69 5.86 -8.51 12.69
C ARG A 69 6.52 -8.78 11.36
N PHE A 70 7.23 -9.91 11.29
CA PHE A 70 7.97 -10.27 10.09
C PHE A 70 7.81 -11.76 9.80
N ILE A 71 8.07 -12.12 8.56
CA ILE A 71 8.18 -13.48 8.09
C ILE A 71 9.39 -13.62 7.18
N GLU A 72 10.12 -14.71 7.28
CA GLU A 72 11.08 -15.11 6.27
C GLU A 72 10.34 -15.74 5.10
N HIS A 73 10.65 -15.28 3.88
CA HIS A 73 10.09 -15.87 2.68
C HIS A 73 10.52 -17.35 2.58
N PRO A 74 9.57 -18.29 2.49
CA PRO A 74 9.89 -19.73 2.61
C PRO A 74 10.91 -20.25 1.59
N ALA A 75 10.98 -19.63 0.41
CA ALA A 75 11.87 -20.10 -0.65
C ALA A 75 13.28 -19.50 -0.60
N ASN A 76 13.47 -18.28 -0.08
CA ASN A 76 14.75 -17.58 -0.16
C ASN A 76 15.25 -16.95 1.15
N GLY A 77 14.47 -17.07 2.24
CA GLY A 77 14.82 -16.50 3.56
C GLY A 77 14.74 -14.96 3.64
N GLN A 78 14.26 -14.27 2.59
CA GLN A 78 14.11 -12.82 2.58
C GLN A 78 13.12 -12.38 3.67
N LEU A 79 13.53 -11.44 4.51
CA LEU A 79 12.66 -10.92 5.56
C LEU A 79 11.64 -9.94 4.99
N ILE A 80 10.38 -10.12 5.34
CA ILE A 80 9.22 -9.34 4.89
C ILE A 80 8.50 -8.77 6.10
N SER A 81 8.20 -7.48 6.07
CA SER A 81 7.39 -6.84 7.11
C SER A 81 5.90 -7.01 6.80
N LEU A 82 5.12 -7.34 7.83
CA LEU A 82 3.67 -7.57 7.74
C LEU A 82 2.86 -6.49 8.49
N ASN A 83 3.49 -5.37 8.82
CA ASN A 83 2.82 -4.28 9.52
C ASN A 83 2.16 -3.31 8.55
N THR A 84 0.85 -3.41 8.36
CA THR A 84 0.07 -2.53 7.45
C THR A 84 -0.05 -1.07 7.88
N GLN A 85 0.36 -0.72 9.09
CA GLN A 85 0.45 0.67 9.57
C GLN A 85 1.78 1.34 9.16
N LEU A 86 2.81 0.53 8.94
CA LEU A 86 4.16 0.99 8.65
C LEU A 86 4.28 1.87 7.39
N PRO A 87 3.56 1.61 6.28
CA PRO A 87 3.63 2.45 5.10
C PRO A 87 3.41 3.93 5.35
N ASN A 88 2.43 4.29 6.19
CA ASN A 88 2.15 5.69 6.52
C ASN A 88 3.30 6.33 7.32
N ASP A 89 3.94 5.59 8.21
CA ASP A 89 5.05 6.10 8.99
C ASP A 89 6.32 6.22 8.14
N LEU A 90 6.59 5.25 7.26
CA LEU A 90 7.69 5.32 6.30
C LEU A 90 7.52 6.45 5.29
N PHE A 91 6.29 6.69 4.83
CA PHE A 91 6.02 7.80 3.94
C PHE A 91 6.26 9.14 4.63
N ALA A 92 5.83 9.31 5.88
CA ALA A 92 6.08 10.51 6.66
C ALA A 92 7.58 10.74 6.94
N GLU A 93 8.33 9.67 7.31
CA GLU A 93 9.80 9.72 7.47
C GLU A 93 10.48 10.11 6.16
N GLY A 94 10.12 9.47 5.04
CA GLY A 94 10.67 9.76 3.73
C GLY A 94 10.37 11.16 3.19
N LEU A 95 9.22 11.75 3.54
CA LEU A 95 8.95 13.17 3.25
C LEU A 95 9.90 14.09 4.02
N THR A 96 10.11 13.81 5.30
CA THR A 96 11.01 14.60 6.16
C THR A 96 12.47 14.50 5.70
N ASP A 97 12.90 13.31 5.26
CA ASP A 97 14.26 13.02 4.81
C ASP A 97 14.50 13.42 3.34
N GLY A 98 13.48 13.91 2.62
CA GLY A 98 13.58 14.28 1.20
C GLY A 98 13.78 13.09 0.25
N PHE A 99 13.37 11.90 0.66
CA PHE A 99 13.53 10.67 -0.12
C PHE A 99 12.72 10.67 -1.43
N PHE A 100 11.55 11.28 -1.41
CA PHE A 100 10.61 11.24 -2.54
C PHE A 100 10.83 12.41 -3.50
N ALA A 101 11.57 12.22 -4.59
CA ALA A 101 11.78 13.24 -5.61
C ALA A 101 10.47 13.89 -6.13
N PRO A 102 9.36 13.15 -6.35
CA PRO A 102 8.10 13.75 -6.81
C PRO A 102 7.45 14.71 -5.83
N PHE A 103 7.82 14.67 -4.55
CA PHE A 103 7.22 15.49 -3.49
C PHE A 103 8.18 16.54 -2.93
N VAL A 104 9.29 16.80 -3.60
CA VAL A 104 10.20 17.91 -3.26
C VAL A 104 9.44 19.25 -3.33
N GLY A 105 9.63 20.10 -2.31
CA GLY A 105 8.93 21.39 -2.17
C GLY A 105 7.66 21.32 -1.29
N TYR A 106 7.14 20.14 -0.99
CA TYR A 106 6.09 19.98 0.01
C TYR A 106 6.70 19.93 1.41
N THR A 107 6.64 21.05 2.12
CA THR A 107 7.30 21.22 3.43
C THR A 107 6.41 20.90 4.62
N LYS A 108 5.10 20.78 4.39
CA LYS A 108 4.09 20.51 5.42
C LYS A 108 3.18 19.37 4.99
N TYR A 109 2.77 18.55 5.96
CA TYR A 109 1.73 17.54 5.73
C TYR A 109 0.77 17.40 6.91
N LYS A 110 -0.45 16.96 6.60
CA LYS A 110 -1.45 16.49 7.56
C LYS A 110 -1.77 15.04 7.27
N ARG A 111 -1.89 14.21 8.31
CA ARG A 111 -2.27 12.79 8.19
C ARG A 111 -3.77 12.62 8.42
N GLU A 112 -4.35 11.55 7.85
CA GLU A 112 -5.72 11.10 8.09
C GLU A 112 -6.77 12.23 7.85
N VAL A 113 -6.67 12.90 6.71
CA VAL A 113 -7.49 14.06 6.41
C VAL A 113 -8.83 13.64 5.84
N VAL A 114 -9.90 14.03 6.52
CA VAL A 114 -11.27 13.81 6.07
C VAL A 114 -11.54 14.66 4.84
N LEU A 115 -12.04 14.03 3.76
CA LEU A 115 -12.48 14.77 2.58
C LEU A 115 -13.80 15.50 2.88
N PRO A 116 -13.88 16.81 2.57
CA PRO A 116 -15.12 17.55 2.75
C PRO A 116 -16.21 17.00 1.82
N HIS A 117 -17.38 16.72 2.39
CA HIS A 117 -18.50 16.03 1.71
C HIS A 117 -19.16 16.83 0.58
N SER A 118 -18.87 18.12 0.39
CA SER A 118 -19.59 18.96 -0.57
C SER A 118 -19.05 20.39 -0.70
N ALA A 119 -17.75 20.62 -0.77
CA ALA A 119 -17.30 21.92 -1.28
C ALA A 119 -16.82 21.72 -2.74
N PRO A 120 -17.37 22.45 -3.72
CA PRO A 120 -16.67 22.56 -4.99
C PRO A 120 -15.28 23.11 -4.66
N ILE A 121 -14.23 22.35 -4.99
CA ILE A 121 -12.87 22.84 -4.89
C ILE A 121 -12.78 23.93 -5.98
N HIS A 122 -12.92 25.19 -5.56
CA HIS A 122 -12.69 26.30 -6.49
C HIS A 122 -11.22 26.23 -6.92
N PRO A 123 -10.95 26.19 -8.24
CA PRO A 123 -9.59 26.33 -8.72
C PRO A 123 -9.07 27.69 -8.23
N ASN A 124 -7.84 27.68 -7.72
CA ASN A 124 -7.14 28.85 -7.20
C ASN A 124 -7.20 29.99 -8.23
N GLN A 125 -7.84 31.11 -7.88
CA GLN A 125 -8.11 32.25 -8.79
C GLN A 125 -6.84 33.07 -9.13
N ASN A 126 -5.64 32.55 -8.94
CA ASN A 126 -4.38 33.24 -9.22
C ASN A 126 -3.50 32.52 -10.27
N GLN A 127 -4.07 32.17 -11.42
CA GLN A 127 -3.27 31.96 -12.62
C GLN A 127 -3.83 32.78 -13.78
N SER A 128 -3.21 33.96 -13.98
CA SER A 128 -3.42 34.82 -15.13
C SER A 128 -2.90 34.14 -16.40
N LYS A 129 -3.83 33.95 -17.35
CA LYS A 129 -3.65 33.92 -18.81
C LYS A 129 -2.61 32.99 -19.43
N SER A 130 -3.06 31.76 -19.77
CA SER A 130 -2.83 31.21 -21.11
C SER A 130 -3.99 30.30 -21.48
N VAL A 131 -4.63 30.61 -22.62
CA VAL A 131 -5.83 29.94 -23.13
C VAL A 131 -5.41 28.63 -23.74
N ALA A 132 -5.73 27.50 -23.07
CA ALA A 132 -5.88 26.22 -23.72
C ALA A 132 -7.34 25.78 -23.53
N ILE A 133 -8.02 25.52 -24.66
CA ILE A 133 -9.41 25.07 -24.72
C ILE A 133 -9.51 23.70 -24.02
N VAL A 134 -10.04 23.67 -22.80
CA VAL A 134 -10.42 22.45 -22.12
C VAL A 134 -11.89 22.15 -22.46
N PRO A 135 -12.24 20.92 -22.91
CA PRO A 135 -13.62 20.55 -23.17
C PRO A 135 -14.46 20.69 -21.91
N ASN A 136 -15.63 21.25 -22.08
CA ASN A 136 -16.62 21.58 -21.06
C ASN A 136 -17.12 20.30 -20.31
N HIS A 137 -16.55 19.98 -19.15
CA HIS A 137 -16.97 18.86 -18.30
C HIS A 137 -17.91 19.32 -17.15
N THR A 138 -19.03 19.97 -17.52
CA THR A 138 -20.03 20.46 -16.56
C THR A 138 -20.92 19.36 -15.95
N ASN A 139 -20.62 18.07 -16.13
CA ASN A 139 -21.42 16.95 -15.59
C ASN A 139 -20.58 15.91 -14.84
N LEU A 140 -19.64 16.35 -13.98
CA LEU A 140 -18.98 15.44 -13.05
C LEU A 140 -19.99 15.02 -11.97
N ARG A 141 -20.60 13.85 -12.12
CA ARG A 141 -21.33 13.22 -11.01
C ARG A 141 -20.30 12.84 -9.94
N PRO A 142 -20.55 13.18 -8.65
CA PRO A 142 -19.74 12.68 -7.55
C PRO A 142 -19.64 11.15 -7.63
N SER A 143 -18.48 10.59 -7.24
CA SER A 143 -18.37 9.13 -7.09
C SER A 143 -19.55 8.61 -6.26
N PRO A 144 -20.16 7.46 -6.59
CA PRO A 144 -21.21 6.84 -5.79
C PRO A 144 -20.87 6.67 -4.30
N ALA A 145 -19.58 6.63 -3.97
CA ALA A 145 -19.06 6.59 -2.60
C ALA A 145 -19.26 7.93 -1.88
N LEU A 146 -19.02 9.06 -2.56
CA LEU A 146 -19.23 10.41 -2.01
C LEU A 146 -20.73 10.74 -1.83
N SER A 147 -21.61 10.16 -2.67
CA SER A 147 -23.06 10.37 -2.59
C SER A 147 -23.74 9.67 -1.40
N LYS A 148 -23.06 8.73 -0.73
CA LYS A 148 -23.62 7.94 0.40
C LYS A 148 -23.32 8.49 1.80
N GLY A 149 -22.78 9.71 1.92
CA GLY A 149 -22.53 10.36 3.21
C GLY A 149 -21.46 9.68 4.08
N VAL A 150 -20.66 8.75 3.53
CA VAL A 150 -19.57 8.09 4.25
C VAL A 150 -18.35 8.99 4.18
N SER A 151 -17.95 9.54 5.34
CA SER A 151 -16.70 10.30 5.47
C SER A 151 -15.51 9.40 5.13
N SER A 152 -14.77 9.74 4.09
CA SER A 152 -13.52 9.08 3.75
C SER A 152 -12.33 9.89 4.25
N ARG A 153 -11.25 9.19 4.59
CA ARG A 153 -9.98 9.80 4.98
C ARG A 153 -8.93 9.41 3.98
N ILE A 154 -8.20 10.39 3.49
CA ILE A 154 -6.98 10.21 2.70
C ILE A 154 -5.79 10.28 3.66
N ASP A 155 -4.82 9.40 3.46
CA ASP A 155 -3.69 9.23 4.39
C ASP A 155 -2.90 10.53 4.59
N PHE A 156 -2.67 11.32 3.52
CA PHE A 156 -1.89 12.56 3.60
C PHE A 156 -2.48 13.68 2.72
N ARG A 157 -2.40 14.89 3.26
CA ARG A 157 -2.51 16.15 2.51
C ARG A 157 -1.21 16.92 2.68
N LEU A 158 -0.44 17.00 1.61
CA LEU A 158 0.81 17.75 1.55
C LEU A 158 0.54 19.20 1.15
N SER A 159 1.37 20.14 1.59
CA SER A 159 1.31 21.53 1.14
C SER A 159 2.69 22.18 1.04
N THR A 160 2.85 23.02 0.03
CA THR A 160 4.01 23.88 -0.14
C THR A 160 3.81 25.19 0.63
N GLU A 161 4.84 26.03 0.72
CA GLU A 161 4.76 27.34 1.38
C GLU A 161 3.85 28.32 0.61
N ASP A 162 3.79 28.24 -0.73
CA ASP A 162 2.92 29.02 -1.59
C ASP A 162 1.47 28.49 -1.69
N GLY A 163 1.17 27.41 -0.93
CA GLY A 163 -0.18 26.88 -0.77
C GLY A 163 -0.59 25.82 -1.79
N ALA A 164 0.30 25.35 -2.68
CA ALA A 164 -0.01 24.21 -3.54
C ALA A 164 -0.27 22.94 -2.70
N VAL A 165 -1.23 22.12 -3.11
CA VAL A 165 -1.69 20.94 -2.36
C VAL A 165 -1.54 19.69 -3.19
N CYS A 166 -1.06 18.61 -2.55
CA CYS A 166 -1.08 17.26 -3.09
C CYS A 166 -1.75 16.31 -2.10
N TRP A 167 -2.68 15.49 -2.59
CA TRP A 167 -3.35 14.45 -1.82
C TRP A 167 -2.68 13.10 -2.09
N VAL A 168 -2.31 12.39 -1.04
CA VAL A 168 -1.59 11.12 -1.18
C VAL A 168 -2.25 10.03 -0.35
N GLU A 169 -2.51 8.91 -1.00
CA GLU A 169 -2.93 7.67 -0.36
C GLU A 169 -1.80 6.66 -0.45
N THR A 170 -1.49 5.96 0.62
CA THR A 170 -0.49 4.90 0.66
C THR A 170 -1.13 3.52 0.65
N LYS A 171 -0.45 2.56 0.06
CA LYS A 171 -0.88 1.15 0.06
C LYS A 171 0.29 0.24 0.42
N SER A 172 0.04 -0.66 1.37
CA SER A 172 0.99 -1.73 1.73
C SER A 172 0.91 -2.87 0.73
N ALA A 173 2.04 -3.32 0.20
CA ALA A 173 2.11 -4.50 -0.65
C ALA A 173 3.19 -5.46 -0.13
N THR A 174 2.88 -6.76 -0.13
CA THR A 174 3.78 -7.84 0.31
C THR A 174 3.82 -9.00 -0.68
N LEU A 175 2.77 -9.15 -1.51
CA LEU A 175 2.68 -10.20 -2.52
C LEU A 175 3.65 -9.90 -3.67
N VAL A 176 4.63 -10.79 -3.88
CA VAL A 176 5.56 -10.76 -5.02
C VAL A 176 5.62 -12.16 -5.62
N HIS A 177 5.47 -12.26 -6.94
CA HIS A 177 5.57 -13.53 -7.66
C HIS A 177 7.03 -13.83 -8.05
N ASP A 178 7.28 -15.04 -8.54
CA ASP A 178 8.62 -15.53 -8.90
C ASP A 178 9.32 -14.69 -9.99
N ASP A 179 8.57 -13.92 -10.76
CA ASP A 179 9.10 -12.97 -11.74
C ASP A 179 9.59 -11.65 -11.12
N GLY A 180 9.55 -11.51 -9.79
CA GLY A 180 9.93 -10.31 -9.04
C GLY A 180 8.89 -9.19 -9.09
N ARG A 181 7.73 -9.40 -9.70
CA ARG A 181 6.66 -8.40 -9.75
C ARG A 181 5.80 -8.46 -8.50
N ALA A 182 5.66 -7.32 -7.83
CA ALA A 182 4.69 -7.15 -6.77
C ALA A 182 3.27 -6.99 -7.32
N TYR A 183 2.28 -7.42 -6.55
CA TYR A 183 0.86 -7.30 -6.91
C TYR A 183 0.03 -6.74 -5.74
N PHE A 184 -0.91 -5.85 -6.07
CA PHE A 184 -1.86 -5.30 -5.11
C PHE A 184 -3.28 -5.23 -5.73
N PRO A 185 -4.34 -5.59 -4.99
CA PRO A 185 -4.34 -6.18 -3.65
C PRO A 185 -4.13 -7.72 -3.68
N ASP A 186 -3.81 -8.31 -2.54
CA ASP A 186 -3.77 -9.77 -2.38
C ASP A 186 -5.13 -10.38 -1.96
N ALA A 187 -6.10 -9.52 -1.64
CA ALA A 187 -7.51 -9.86 -1.39
C ALA A 187 -8.41 -8.73 -1.93
N PRO A 188 -9.67 -9.01 -2.34
CA PRO A 188 -10.59 -7.98 -2.84
C PRO A 188 -10.77 -6.83 -1.84
N THR A 189 -10.71 -5.56 -2.31
CA THR A 189 -10.69 -4.38 -1.46
C THR A 189 -11.65 -3.28 -1.92
N LEU A 190 -12.88 -3.32 -1.45
CA LEU A 190 -13.85 -2.24 -1.70
C LEU A 190 -13.37 -0.87 -1.18
N ARG A 191 -12.70 -0.88 0.00
CA ARG A 191 -12.11 0.34 0.56
C ARG A 191 -10.98 0.87 -0.31
N GLY A 192 -10.09 0.00 -0.79
CA GLY A 192 -8.98 0.39 -1.68
C GLY A 192 -9.48 1.02 -2.97
N ARG A 193 -10.50 0.41 -3.61
CA ARG A 193 -11.15 0.95 -4.81
C ARG A 193 -11.73 2.33 -4.55
N ARG A 194 -12.49 2.51 -3.45
CA ARG A 194 -13.07 3.79 -3.08
C ARG A 194 -12.01 4.89 -2.94
N HIS A 195 -10.88 4.62 -2.27
CA HIS A 195 -9.80 5.60 -2.13
C HIS A 195 -9.20 5.99 -3.49
N VAL A 196 -9.07 5.04 -4.44
CA VAL A 196 -8.64 5.34 -5.82
C VAL A 196 -9.65 6.25 -6.54
N GLU A 197 -10.95 5.98 -6.41
CA GLU A 197 -12.02 6.80 -6.98
C GLU A 197 -12.07 8.21 -6.37
N GLU A 198 -11.73 8.35 -5.10
CA GLU A 198 -11.60 9.64 -4.42
C GLU A 198 -10.40 10.45 -4.90
N LEU A 199 -9.24 9.80 -5.09
CA LEU A 199 -8.08 10.45 -5.72
C LEU A 199 -8.39 10.89 -7.16
N GLU A 200 -9.10 10.06 -7.93
CA GLU A 200 -9.57 10.37 -9.27
C GLU A 200 -10.45 11.62 -9.28
N TYR A 201 -11.40 11.71 -8.35
CA TYR A 201 -12.25 12.90 -8.19
C TYR A 201 -11.44 14.15 -7.86
N LEU A 202 -10.46 14.06 -6.95
CA LEU A 202 -9.57 15.16 -6.60
C LEU A 202 -8.75 15.63 -7.81
N ALA A 203 -8.20 14.71 -8.59
CA ALA A 203 -7.45 15.03 -9.80
C ALA A 203 -8.32 15.74 -10.86
N LEU A 204 -9.55 15.24 -11.09
CA LEU A 204 -10.52 15.88 -11.98
C LEU A 204 -10.96 17.27 -11.50
N SER A 205 -10.89 17.51 -10.20
CA SER A 205 -11.18 18.84 -9.60
C SER A 205 -9.98 19.80 -9.67
N GLY A 206 -8.88 19.41 -10.33
CA GLY A 206 -7.68 20.22 -10.50
C GLY A 206 -6.68 20.15 -9.36
N ALA A 207 -6.89 19.28 -8.36
CA ALA A 207 -5.91 19.04 -7.30
C ALA A 207 -4.88 17.98 -7.74
N ARG A 208 -3.63 18.13 -7.30
CA ARG A 208 -2.64 17.06 -7.45
C ARG A 208 -2.99 15.89 -6.53
N ALA A 209 -3.02 14.68 -7.07
CA ALA A 209 -3.36 13.47 -6.34
C ALA A 209 -2.42 12.32 -6.70
N ALA A 210 -1.98 11.54 -5.72
CA ALA A 210 -1.06 10.43 -5.91
C ALA A 210 -1.44 9.21 -5.08
N LEU A 211 -1.20 8.02 -5.63
CA LEU A 211 -1.22 6.75 -4.91
C LEU A 211 0.21 6.23 -4.81
N VAL A 212 0.65 5.91 -3.60
CA VAL A 212 2.01 5.42 -3.32
C VAL A 212 1.95 4.02 -2.76
N PHE A 213 2.50 3.05 -3.49
CA PHE A 213 2.68 1.70 -2.99
C PHE A 213 3.99 1.60 -2.20
N ILE A 214 3.92 1.11 -0.98
CA ILE A 214 5.07 0.76 -0.15
C ILE A 214 5.15 -0.76 -0.10
N ILE A 215 6.12 -1.32 -0.81
CA ILE A 215 6.35 -2.75 -0.93
C ILE A 215 7.28 -3.16 0.21
N GLN A 216 6.75 -3.85 1.22
CA GLN A 216 7.44 -4.13 2.48
C GLN A 216 8.47 -5.27 2.38
N ARG A 217 9.19 -5.32 1.25
CA ARG A 217 10.28 -6.26 0.94
C ARG A 217 11.17 -5.67 -0.15
N PRO A 218 12.48 -6.05 -0.26
CA PRO A 218 13.44 -5.41 -1.17
C PRO A 218 13.46 -6.02 -2.58
N ASP A 219 12.99 -7.24 -2.77
CA ASP A 219 13.19 -8.06 -3.96
C ASP A 219 12.20 -7.77 -5.10
N ALA A 220 11.23 -6.90 -4.90
CA ALA A 220 10.33 -6.49 -5.96
C ALA A 220 11.03 -5.57 -6.98
N ILE A 221 10.83 -5.84 -8.28
CA ILE A 221 11.36 -5.03 -9.39
C ILE A 221 10.31 -4.14 -10.06
N SER A 222 9.03 -4.38 -9.79
CA SER A 222 7.90 -3.58 -10.26
C SER A 222 6.66 -3.93 -9.44
N ILE A 223 5.57 -3.18 -9.63
CA ILE A 223 4.25 -3.51 -9.08
C ILE A 223 3.17 -3.40 -10.14
N ALA A 224 2.16 -4.25 -10.07
CA ALA A 224 0.98 -4.22 -10.91
C ALA A 224 -0.30 -4.39 -10.09
N PRO A 225 -1.46 -3.89 -10.58
CA PRO A 225 -2.74 -4.26 -9.99
C PRO A 225 -3.01 -5.76 -10.18
N ASN A 226 -3.45 -6.42 -9.11
CA ASN A 226 -3.79 -7.84 -9.12
C ASN A 226 -5.18 -8.05 -9.72
N ARG A 227 -5.24 -8.09 -11.03
CA ARG A 227 -6.49 -8.21 -11.79
C ARG A 227 -7.20 -9.55 -11.58
N GLU A 228 -6.46 -10.60 -11.23
CA GLU A 228 -7.04 -11.91 -10.91
C GLU A 228 -7.78 -11.89 -9.56
N THR A 229 -7.28 -11.09 -8.62
CA THR A 229 -7.86 -10.98 -7.28
C THR A 229 -8.96 -9.92 -7.20
N ASP A 230 -8.74 -8.75 -7.85
CA ASP A 230 -9.67 -7.61 -7.82
C ASP A 230 -9.63 -6.86 -9.16
N PRO A 231 -10.38 -7.33 -10.16
CA PRO A 231 -10.45 -6.67 -11.47
C PRO A 231 -11.02 -5.24 -11.37
N ASP A 232 -11.98 -5.02 -10.45
CA ASP A 232 -12.59 -3.70 -10.25
C ASP A 232 -11.59 -2.67 -9.71
N PHE A 233 -10.71 -3.07 -8.79
CA PHE A 233 -9.62 -2.23 -8.33
C PHE A 233 -8.64 -1.90 -9.47
N ALA A 234 -8.29 -2.90 -10.27
CA ALA A 234 -7.38 -2.71 -11.40
C ALA A 234 -7.95 -1.74 -12.45
N ASP A 235 -9.24 -1.84 -12.74
CA ASP A 235 -9.94 -0.94 -13.66
C ASP A 235 -10.03 0.48 -13.08
N ALA A 236 -10.35 0.63 -11.79
CA ALA A 236 -10.37 1.92 -11.11
C ALA A 236 -8.99 2.59 -11.14
N LEU A 237 -7.91 1.83 -10.87
CA LEU A 237 -6.54 2.35 -10.91
C LEU A 237 -6.14 2.82 -12.32
N GLY A 238 -6.50 2.06 -13.35
CA GLY A 238 -6.26 2.43 -14.74
C GLY A 238 -6.99 3.72 -15.14
N ARG A 239 -8.26 3.86 -14.76
CA ARG A 239 -9.05 5.08 -14.98
C ARG A 239 -8.46 6.29 -14.23
N ALA A 240 -8.12 6.11 -12.96
CA ALA A 240 -7.54 7.16 -12.12
C ALA A 240 -6.23 7.68 -12.72
N ARG A 241 -5.34 6.78 -13.17
CA ARG A 241 -4.10 7.18 -13.87
C ARG A 241 -4.37 7.97 -15.13
N ALA A 242 -5.31 7.54 -15.97
CA ALA A 242 -5.69 8.23 -17.21
C ALA A 242 -6.29 9.64 -16.93
N ARG A 243 -6.80 9.87 -15.73
CA ARG A 243 -7.40 11.13 -15.28
C ARG A 243 -6.48 11.97 -14.40
N GLY A 244 -5.18 11.66 -14.38
CA GLY A 244 -4.16 12.51 -13.77
C GLY A 244 -3.74 12.11 -12.35
N VAL A 245 -4.22 11.00 -11.80
CA VAL A 245 -3.67 10.46 -10.54
C VAL A 245 -2.27 9.92 -10.80
N GLU A 246 -1.30 10.39 -10.05
CA GLU A 246 0.09 9.92 -10.11
C GLU A 246 0.23 8.59 -9.35
N LEU A 247 1.04 7.67 -9.89
CA LEU A 247 1.27 6.36 -9.28
C LEU A 247 2.76 6.16 -9.05
N TYR A 248 3.12 5.84 -7.81
CA TYR A 248 4.49 5.59 -7.38
C TYR A 248 4.57 4.29 -6.59
N ALA A 249 5.73 3.66 -6.59
CA ALA A 249 6.00 2.48 -5.79
C ALA A 249 7.44 2.46 -5.30
N TYR A 250 7.62 2.07 -4.04
CA TYR A 250 8.93 2.00 -3.40
C TYR A 250 9.07 0.69 -2.64
N THR A 251 10.24 0.07 -2.75
CA THR A 251 10.59 -1.11 -1.97
C THR A 251 11.11 -0.72 -0.60
N CYS A 252 11.14 -1.68 0.32
CA CYS A 252 11.71 -1.51 1.64
C CYS A 252 12.84 -2.50 1.88
N GLY A 253 13.94 -2.01 2.45
CA GLY A 253 14.90 -2.85 3.16
C GLY A 253 14.32 -3.22 4.52
N VAL A 254 14.46 -4.48 4.92
CA VAL A 254 13.85 -5.05 6.13
C VAL A 254 14.86 -5.84 6.94
N THR A 255 14.98 -5.50 8.21
CA THR A 255 15.63 -6.32 9.26
C THR A 255 14.69 -6.43 10.45
N THR A 256 15.00 -7.30 11.41
CA THR A 256 14.21 -7.43 12.65
C THR A 256 14.26 -6.19 13.55
N SER A 257 15.21 -5.27 13.31
CA SER A 257 15.40 -4.04 14.09
C SER A 257 15.08 -2.75 13.33
N ARG A 258 14.93 -2.82 12.01
CA ARG A 258 14.72 -1.64 11.16
C ARG A 258 13.99 -1.99 9.88
N VAL A 259 13.09 -1.09 9.43
CA VAL A 259 12.53 -1.04 8.08
C VAL A 259 12.79 0.35 7.50
N TRP A 260 13.16 0.45 6.23
CA TRP A 260 13.44 1.73 5.55
C TRP A 260 13.05 1.67 4.09
N LEU A 261 12.75 2.82 3.50
CA LEU A 261 12.56 2.97 2.06
C LEU A 261 13.89 2.73 1.35
N GLU A 262 13.89 2.01 0.24
CA GLU A 262 15.11 1.60 -0.44
C GLU A 262 15.23 2.19 -1.84
N ARG A 263 14.27 1.92 -2.72
CA ARG A 263 14.30 2.41 -4.10
C ARG A 263 12.91 2.50 -4.71
N GLU A 264 12.78 3.37 -5.70
CA GLU A 264 11.61 3.41 -6.56
C GLU A 264 11.59 2.24 -7.55
N VAL A 265 10.39 1.73 -7.84
CA VAL A 265 10.16 0.71 -8.87
C VAL A 265 8.95 1.10 -9.72
N PRO A 266 8.89 0.70 -11.00
CA PRO A 266 7.80 1.09 -11.89
C PRO A 266 6.46 0.47 -11.51
N VAL A 267 5.37 1.25 -11.68
CA VAL A 267 3.98 0.76 -11.60
C VAL A 267 3.52 0.36 -13.01
N MET A 268 3.20 -0.91 -13.20
CA MET A 268 2.85 -1.50 -14.50
C MET A 268 1.33 -1.72 -14.58
N LEU A 269 0.62 -0.87 -15.33
CA LEU A 269 -0.84 -0.99 -15.47
C LEU A 269 -1.28 -1.99 -16.54
N ASN A 270 -0.44 -2.22 -17.55
CA ASN A 270 -0.72 -3.19 -18.63
C ASN A 270 -0.14 -4.55 -18.22
N ASN A 271 -1.02 -5.55 -18.11
CA ASN A 271 -0.56 -6.93 -18.09
C ASN A 271 -0.05 -7.27 -19.52
N ALA A 272 1.26 -7.26 -19.73
CA ALA A 272 1.85 -8.05 -20.79
C ALA A 272 1.42 -9.50 -20.50
N ASN A 273 0.60 -10.08 -21.40
CA ASN A 273 -0.01 -11.41 -21.25
C ASN A 273 1.06 -12.47 -20.93
N HIS A 274 0.96 -13.07 -19.76
CA HIS A 274 1.76 -14.24 -19.35
C HIS A 274 1.27 -15.54 -20.05
N LYS A 275 0.61 -15.44 -21.24
CA LYS A 275 0.09 -16.59 -21.99
C LYS A 275 1.03 -17.18 -23.01
N ASP A 276 2.18 -16.61 -23.30
CA ASP A 276 3.02 -17.05 -24.44
C ASP A 276 4.16 -18.03 -24.11
N THR A 277 4.31 -18.52 -22.87
CA THR A 277 5.42 -19.46 -22.55
C THR A 277 5.00 -20.92 -22.38
N LYS A 278 3.70 -21.28 -22.45
CA LYS A 278 3.25 -22.67 -22.31
C LYS A 278 3.01 -23.44 -23.60
N THR A 279 3.16 -22.83 -24.77
CA THR A 279 2.83 -23.50 -26.07
C THR A 279 4.06 -23.97 -26.88
N ARG A 280 5.29 -23.91 -26.34
CA ARG A 280 6.51 -24.38 -27.07
C ARG A 280 7.17 -25.67 -26.54
N ARG A 281 6.46 -26.48 -25.75
CA ARG A 281 6.97 -27.80 -25.34
C ARG A 281 5.95 -28.93 -25.61
N LYS A 282 5.44 -29.04 -26.83
CA LYS A 282 4.86 -30.29 -27.39
C LYS A 282 5.03 -30.21 -28.89
N ASN A 283 6.16 -30.63 -29.38
CA ASN A 283 6.47 -31.23 -30.67
C ASN A 283 7.99 -31.29 -30.80
N ASN A 284 8.55 -32.36 -30.27
CA ASN A 284 9.65 -33.15 -30.83
C ASN A 284 9.69 -34.47 -30.07
#